data_f6664e89043a16d384a713884d6f57c0
#
_entry.id   f6664e89043a16d384a713884d6f57c0
#
_cell.length_a   1.000
_cell.length_b   1.000
_cell.length_c   1.000
_cell.angle_alpha   90.00
_cell.angle_beta   90.00
_cell.angle_gamma   90.00
#
_symmetry.space_group_name_H-M   'P 1'
#
loop_
_entity.id
_entity.type
_entity.pdbx_description
1 polymer ?
#
loop_
_entity_poly.entity_id
_entity_poly.type
_entity_poly.pdbx_seq_one_letter_code
_entity_poly.pdbx_strand_id
1 'polypeptide(L)'
;APAEPLVRSFFVITAASSVSFRDTLIVMTQDLFGTTLPELAQTAQESTKPGHGRSVEKPPLAERMRPKTIDEVIGQKHLLGPGMPLRTAFESGHPHSMILWGPPGVGKTTLARLLANAFNLPFISISAVLSGVKEIRETVEAAKEHMAATGEPTVVFVDEVHRFNKSQQDAFLPHVESGLFIFIGATTENPSFEVNNALLSRASVYTLEALSEDEVKELLHSAREKVYPDLKITPEAEDLYAALADGDARRLLNALEVSAEMASARHLSEIDADFLRKSIPATQRRFDKGGDFFYDQISALHK
;
A
#
# COMPACT_ATOMS: atom_id res chain seq x y z
N ALA A 1 -33.00 -28.72 -57.71
CA ALA A 1 -32.43 -29.43 -56.59
C ALA A 1 -31.88 -28.44 -55.58
N PRO A 2 -32.42 -28.38 -54.34
CA PRO A 2 -31.95 -27.43 -53.32
C PRO A 2 -30.88 -28.08 -52.46
N ALA A 3 -29.89 -27.27 -52.03
CA ALA A 3 -28.83 -27.65 -51.15
C ALA A 3 -29.31 -27.72 -49.67
N GLU A 4 -28.93 -28.75 -48.95
CA GLU A 4 -29.20 -28.97 -47.54
C GLU A 4 -28.28 -28.08 -46.66
N PRO A 5 -28.75 -27.62 -45.48
CA PRO A 5 -27.92 -26.89 -44.55
C PRO A 5 -27.21 -27.83 -43.56
N LEU A 6 -25.92 -27.64 -43.43
CA LEU A 6 -25.06 -28.27 -42.43
C LEU A 6 -25.49 -27.94 -41.01
N VAL A 7 -25.94 -28.91 -40.26
CA VAL A 7 -26.19 -28.85 -38.82
C VAL A 7 -24.84 -28.84 -38.07
N ARG A 8 -24.52 -27.72 -37.44
CA ARG A 8 -23.42 -27.62 -36.46
C ARG A 8 -23.93 -28.04 -35.10
N SER A 9 -23.44 -29.19 -34.64
CA SER A 9 -23.66 -29.69 -33.30
C SER A 9 -23.07 -28.76 -32.26
N PHE A 10 -23.91 -28.21 -31.38
CA PHE A 10 -23.50 -27.56 -30.14
C PHE A 10 -23.09 -28.67 -29.15
N PHE A 11 -21.81 -28.69 -28.79
CA PHE A 11 -21.35 -29.41 -27.62
C PHE A 11 -21.53 -28.49 -26.41
N VAL A 12 -22.49 -28.84 -25.58
CA VAL A 12 -22.61 -28.28 -24.20
C VAL A 12 -21.61 -29.05 -23.35
N ILE A 13 -20.55 -28.39 -22.92
CA ILE A 13 -19.68 -28.91 -21.85
C ILE A 13 -20.09 -28.21 -20.57
N THR A 14 -20.89 -28.87 -19.77
CA THR A 14 -21.02 -28.63 -18.33
C THR A 14 -19.79 -29.23 -17.66
N ALA A 15 -18.92 -28.42 -17.12
CA ALA A 15 -17.94 -28.87 -16.17
C ALA A 15 -17.87 -27.85 -15.02
N ALA A 16 -18.49 -28.24 -13.92
CA ALA A 16 -18.16 -27.70 -12.61
C ALA A 16 -16.75 -28.16 -12.26
N SER A 17 -15.89 -27.23 -11.89
CA SER A 17 -14.94 -27.42 -10.80
C SER A 17 -14.11 -26.14 -10.58
N SER A 18 -14.19 -25.68 -9.36
CA SER A 18 -13.34 -24.74 -8.68
C SER A 18 -11.86 -24.96 -8.97
N VAL A 19 -11.22 -24.04 -9.69
CA VAL A 19 -9.77 -23.91 -9.70
C VAL A 19 -9.43 -22.55 -9.12
N SER A 20 -8.85 -22.60 -7.94
CA SER A 20 -8.25 -21.50 -7.20
C SER A 20 -7.20 -20.82 -8.06
N PHE A 21 -7.35 -19.51 -8.27
CA PHE A 21 -6.33 -18.65 -8.86
C PHE A 21 -5.23 -18.37 -7.82
N ARG A 22 -4.47 -19.40 -7.48
CA ARG A 22 -3.20 -19.31 -6.76
C ARG A 22 -2.19 -20.12 -7.56
N ASP A 23 -0.99 -19.54 -7.66
CA ASP A 23 0.20 -20.14 -8.22
C ASP A 23 0.40 -20.06 -9.75
N THR A 24 0.81 -18.89 -10.23
CA THR A 24 1.81 -18.81 -11.28
C THR A 24 2.60 -17.50 -11.16
N LEU A 25 3.41 -17.39 -10.13
CA LEU A 25 4.55 -16.47 -10.13
C LEU A 25 5.77 -17.33 -10.51
N ILE A 26 5.94 -17.59 -11.80
CA ILE A 26 7.21 -18.13 -12.32
C ILE A 26 8.20 -16.95 -12.35
N VAL A 27 9.05 -16.90 -11.35
CA VAL A 27 10.25 -16.07 -11.36
C VAL A 27 11.21 -16.68 -12.38
N MET A 28 11.25 -16.15 -13.59
CA MET A 28 12.34 -16.41 -14.52
C MET A 28 13.55 -15.58 -14.11
N THR A 29 14.41 -16.15 -13.28
CA THR A 29 15.80 -15.70 -13.17
C THR A 29 16.57 -16.34 -14.32
N GLN A 30 16.80 -15.60 -15.38
CA GLN A 30 17.82 -15.96 -16.36
C GLN A 30 19.15 -15.44 -15.86
N ASP A 31 20.05 -16.37 -15.53
CA ASP A 31 21.43 -16.06 -15.25
C ASP A 31 22.16 -15.61 -16.52
N LEU A 32 23.00 -14.60 -16.38
CA LEU A 32 23.73 -13.90 -17.46
C LEU A 32 24.83 -14.73 -18.11
N PHE A 33 25.00 -16.00 -17.74
CA PHE A 33 26.01 -16.91 -18.31
C PHE A 33 25.35 -18.26 -18.56
N GLY A 34 24.94 -18.46 -19.81
CA GLY A 34 24.29 -19.69 -20.29
C GLY A 34 25.15 -20.94 -20.11
N THR A 35 25.07 -21.56 -18.94
CA THR A 35 25.63 -22.89 -18.69
C THR A 35 24.56 -23.73 -17.95
N THR A 36 23.98 -24.66 -18.67
CA THR A 36 23.18 -25.75 -18.10
C THR A 36 24.12 -26.70 -17.37
N LEU A 37 23.96 -26.82 -16.06
CA LEU A 37 24.58 -27.84 -15.24
C LEU A 37 23.54 -28.86 -14.76
N PRO A 38 23.52 -30.09 -15.28
CA PRO A 38 22.68 -31.18 -14.79
C PRO A 38 23.43 -32.09 -13.81
N GLU A 39 24.03 -31.56 -12.74
CA GLU A 39 24.78 -32.43 -11.81
C GLU A 39 24.91 -31.87 -10.40
N LEU A 40 23.81 -31.50 -9.75
CA LEU A 40 23.80 -31.21 -8.31
C LEU A 40 22.52 -31.71 -7.58
N ALA A 41 21.92 -32.80 -8.10
CA ALA A 41 20.72 -33.40 -7.49
C ALA A 41 21.02 -34.62 -6.59
N GLN A 42 22.26 -34.92 -6.22
CA GLN A 42 22.58 -36.15 -5.47
C GLN A 42 23.55 -35.98 -4.30
N THR A 43 23.51 -34.88 -3.56
CA THR A 43 24.24 -34.83 -2.26
C THR A 43 23.57 -33.88 -1.28
N ALA A 44 22.33 -34.15 -0.91
CA ALA A 44 21.67 -33.50 0.22
C ALA A 44 20.84 -34.51 1.01
N GLN A 45 21.48 -35.61 1.43
CA GLN A 45 20.97 -36.41 2.54
C GLN A 45 22.01 -36.36 3.66
N GLU A 46 21.48 -36.11 4.89
CA GLU A 46 22.19 -36.13 6.17
C GLU A 46 22.82 -34.80 6.65
N SER A 47 21.97 -33.93 7.20
CA SER A 47 22.22 -33.33 8.52
C SER A 47 20.91 -32.76 9.08
N THR A 48 20.13 -33.61 9.72
CA THR A 48 18.98 -33.20 10.57
C THR A 48 19.48 -32.49 11.81
N LYS A 49 19.53 -31.14 11.78
CA LYS A 49 19.40 -30.32 12.97
C LYS A 49 17.96 -29.77 12.97
N PRO A 50 17.25 -29.74 14.11
CA PRO A 50 15.89 -29.20 14.17
C PRO A 50 15.98 -27.69 13.88
N GLY A 51 15.80 -27.33 12.62
CA GLY A 51 15.64 -25.95 12.20
C GLY A 51 14.30 -25.43 12.72
N HIS A 52 14.32 -24.26 13.32
CA HIS A 52 13.16 -23.48 13.68
C HIS A 52 12.16 -23.53 12.52
N GLY A 53 10.94 -24.03 12.79
CA GLY A 53 9.88 -24.05 11.82
C GLY A 53 9.71 -22.64 11.23
N ARG A 54 9.83 -22.52 9.92
CA ARG A 54 9.41 -21.30 9.22
C ARG A 54 7.92 -21.15 9.47
N SER A 55 7.57 -20.37 10.47
CA SER A 55 6.23 -19.83 10.60
C SER A 55 5.96 -19.08 9.30
N VAL A 56 4.84 -19.37 8.65
CA VAL A 56 4.34 -18.57 7.53
C VAL A 56 4.29 -17.13 8.06
N GLU A 57 5.20 -16.28 7.57
CA GLU A 57 5.29 -14.89 8.02
C GLU A 57 3.95 -14.23 7.75
N LYS A 58 3.26 -13.82 8.81
CA LYS A 58 2.01 -13.07 8.68
C LYS A 58 2.34 -11.72 8.00
N PRO A 59 1.48 -11.24 7.10
CA PRO A 59 1.66 -9.90 6.54
C PRO A 59 1.81 -8.86 7.66
N PRO A 60 2.61 -7.80 7.47
CA PRO A 60 2.77 -6.72 8.45
C PRO A 60 1.42 -6.18 8.93
N LEU A 61 1.36 -5.75 10.19
CA LEU A 61 0.13 -5.25 10.79
C LEU A 61 -0.51 -4.12 9.97
N ALA A 62 0.30 -3.24 9.38
CA ALA A 62 -0.17 -2.17 8.51
C ALA A 62 -0.93 -2.69 7.26
N GLU A 63 -0.58 -3.85 6.72
CA GLU A 63 -1.32 -4.48 5.62
C GLU A 63 -2.58 -5.19 6.12
N ARG A 64 -2.52 -5.83 7.29
CA ARG A 64 -3.66 -6.52 7.91
C ARG A 64 -4.75 -5.56 8.34
N MET A 65 -4.36 -4.35 8.77
CA MET A 65 -5.26 -3.27 9.21
C MET A 65 -5.71 -2.35 8.07
N ARG A 66 -5.31 -2.64 6.82
CA ARG A 66 -5.72 -1.81 5.68
C ARG A 66 -7.24 -1.77 5.54
N PRO A 67 -7.88 -0.58 5.53
CA PRO A 67 -9.30 -0.43 5.30
C PRO A 67 -9.77 -1.13 4.02
N LYS A 68 -10.94 -1.74 4.07
CA LYS A 68 -11.60 -2.39 2.93
C LYS A 68 -12.70 -1.55 2.33
N THR A 69 -13.24 -0.61 3.10
CA THR A 69 -14.25 0.34 2.68
C THR A 69 -13.84 1.76 3.04
N ILE A 70 -14.48 2.75 2.41
CA ILE A 70 -14.21 4.16 2.68
C ILE A 70 -14.59 4.55 4.12
N ASP A 71 -15.60 3.90 4.69
CA ASP A 71 -16.10 4.17 6.04
C ASP A 71 -15.16 3.63 7.14
N GLU A 72 -14.27 2.70 6.79
CA GLU A 72 -13.23 2.20 7.69
C GLU A 72 -11.98 3.09 7.74
N VAL A 73 -11.90 4.11 6.88
CA VAL A 73 -10.76 5.01 6.84
C VAL A 73 -10.81 5.96 8.02
N ILE A 74 -9.82 5.88 8.89
CA ILE A 74 -9.64 6.81 10.01
C ILE A 74 -8.95 8.07 9.49
N GLY A 75 -9.46 9.22 9.89
CA GLY A 75 -8.97 10.53 9.44
C GLY A 75 -9.52 10.99 8.10
N GLN A 76 -8.91 12.02 7.52
CA GLN A 76 -9.25 12.61 6.23
C GLN A 76 -10.72 13.08 6.10
N LYS A 77 -11.33 13.51 7.19
CA LYS A 77 -12.75 13.89 7.23
C LYS A 77 -13.09 15.03 6.26
N HIS A 78 -12.17 15.93 5.98
CA HIS A 78 -12.29 17.02 5.01
C HIS A 78 -12.39 16.53 3.56
N LEU A 79 -11.96 15.29 3.26
CA LEU A 79 -12.05 14.66 1.94
C LEU A 79 -13.13 13.58 1.87
N LEU A 80 -13.31 12.83 2.98
CA LEU A 80 -14.11 11.60 3.03
C LEU A 80 -15.40 11.75 3.82
N GLY A 81 -15.63 12.89 4.47
CA GLY A 81 -16.90 13.18 5.15
C GLY A 81 -18.09 13.22 4.19
N PRO A 82 -19.33 13.13 4.69
CA PRO A 82 -20.53 13.22 3.85
C PRO A 82 -20.52 14.48 2.97
N GLY A 83 -20.70 14.32 1.66
CA GLY A 83 -20.71 15.42 0.71
C GLY A 83 -19.33 16.03 0.39
N MET A 84 -18.25 15.49 0.95
CA MET A 84 -16.89 15.96 0.66
C MET A 84 -16.39 15.48 -0.71
N PRO A 85 -15.39 16.17 -1.30
CA PRO A 85 -15.03 15.97 -2.70
C PRO A 85 -14.64 14.54 -3.06
N LEU A 86 -13.79 13.89 -2.25
CA LEU A 86 -13.34 12.55 -2.56
C LEU A 86 -14.44 11.52 -2.29
N ARG A 87 -15.23 11.71 -1.22
CA ARG A 87 -16.41 10.90 -0.96
C ARG A 87 -17.40 10.93 -2.10
N THR A 88 -17.71 12.12 -2.59
CA THR A 88 -18.60 12.31 -3.75
C THR A 88 -18.07 11.60 -5.00
N ALA A 89 -16.76 11.62 -5.22
CA ALA A 89 -16.13 10.88 -6.33
C ALA A 89 -16.34 9.36 -6.20
N PHE A 90 -16.22 8.80 -5.00
CA PHE A 90 -16.52 7.39 -4.74
C PHE A 90 -18.00 7.05 -4.96
N GLU A 91 -18.93 7.93 -4.54
CA GLU A 91 -20.37 7.69 -4.60
C GLU A 91 -20.98 7.95 -5.98
N SER A 92 -20.36 8.83 -6.79
CA SER A 92 -20.87 9.22 -8.10
C SER A 92 -20.74 8.16 -9.18
N GLY A 93 -19.94 7.10 -8.95
CA GLY A 93 -19.64 6.09 -9.96
C GLY A 93 -18.72 6.59 -11.09
N HIS A 94 -18.15 7.79 -10.98
CA HIS A 94 -17.30 8.41 -11.99
C HIS A 94 -15.87 8.61 -11.47
N PRO A 95 -15.02 7.59 -11.57
CA PRO A 95 -13.62 7.72 -11.17
C PRO A 95 -12.90 8.71 -12.10
N HIS A 96 -12.06 9.57 -11.52
CA HIS A 96 -11.27 10.54 -12.26
C HIS A 96 -9.80 10.49 -11.83
N SER A 97 -8.93 10.99 -12.70
CA SER A 97 -7.51 11.10 -12.40
C SER A 97 -7.23 12.09 -11.28
N MET A 98 -6.29 11.77 -10.39
CA MET A 98 -5.99 12.58 -9.21
C MET A 98 -4.54 12.50 -8.77
N ILE A 99 -4.13 13.50 -8.03
CA ILE A 99 -2.87 13.53 -7.27
C ILE A 99 -3.21 13.54 -5.77
N LEU A 100 -2.72 12.55 -5.05
CA LEU A 100 -2.82 12.44 -3.61
C LEU A 100 -1.54 13.00 -2.99
N TRP A 101 -1.61 14.18 -2.42
CA TRP A 101 -0.49 14.87 -1.81
C TRP A 101 -0.61 14.87 -0.29
N GLY A 102 0.47 14.58 0.41
CA GLY A 102 0.50 14.63 1.87
C GLY A 102 1.67 13.86 2.47
N PRO A 103 1.89 13.95 3.79
CA PRO A 103 2.98 13.30 4.47
C PRO A 103 2.96 11.77 4.33
N PRO A 104 4.04 11.06 4.69
CA PRO A 104 4.05 9.60 4.67
C PRO A 104 3.01 9.03 5.65
N GLY A 105 2.56 7.79 5.39
CA GLY A 105 1.68 7.04 6.29
C GLY A 105 0.23 7.49 6.42
N VAL A 106 -0.21 8.53 5.69
CA VAL A 106 -1.58 9.10 5.79
C VAL A 106 -2.64 8.37 4.94
N GLY A 107 -2.26 7.28 4.25
CA GLY A 107 -3.22 6.43 3.54
C GLY A 107 -3.32 6.66 2.02
N LYS A 108 -2.40 7.38 1.35
CA LYS A 108 -2.43 7.62 -0.12
C LYS A 108 -2.65 6.35 -0.93
N THR A 109 -1.81 5.34 -0.74
CA THR A 109 -1.93 4.04 -1.43
C THR A 109 -3.22 3.29 -1.06
N THR A 110 -3.68 3.42 0.17
CA THR A 110 -4.94 2.82 0.64
C THR A 110 -6.14 3.42 -0.08
N LEU A 111 -6.21 4.75 -0.16
CA LEU A 111 -7.29 5.44 -0.87
C LEU A 111 -7.32 5.09 -2.37
N ALA A 112 -6.15 5.01 -3.01
CA ALA A 112 -6.06 4.60 -4.41
C ALA A 112 -6.61 3.17 -4.64
N ARG A 113 -6.28 2.22 -3.76
CA ARG A 113 -6.80 0.85 -3.82
C ARG A 113 -8.30 0.78 -3.52
N LEU A 114 -8.77 1.54 -2.54
CA LEU A 114 -10.21 1.62 -2.23
C LEU A 114 -11.00 2.15 -3.42
N LEU A 115 -10.49 3.16 -4.11
CA LEU A 115 -11.12 3.70 -5.32
C LEU A 115 -11.19 2.62 -6.40
N ALA A 116 -10.11 1.94 -6.73
CA ALA A 116 -10.12 0.87 -7.72
C ALA A 116 -11.11 -0.24 -7.36
N ASN A 117 -11.16 -0.64 -6.08
CA ASN A 117 -12.10 -1.66 -5.60
C ASN A 117 -13.56 -1.19 -5.68
N ALA A 118 -13.85 0.08 -5.31
CA ALA A 118 -15.20 0.63 -5.35
C ALA A 118 -15.80 0.63 -6.76
N PHE A 119 -14.96 0.78 -7.78
CA PHE A 119 -15.38 0.74 -9.19
C PHE A 119 -15.13 -0.60 -9.87
N ASN A 120 -14.66 -1.61 -9.13
CA ASN A 120 -14.29 -2.93 -9.65
C ASN A 120 -13.30 -2.85 -10.85
N LEU A 121 -12.37 -1.90 -10.79
CA LEU A 121 -11.39 -1.66 -11.84
C LEU A 121 -10.05 -2.33 -11.49
N PRO A 122 -9.28 -2.80 -12.48
CA PRO A 122 -7.95 -3.32 -12.26
C PRO A 122 -7.03 -2.22 -11.72
N PHE A 123 -6.14 -2.61 -10.80
CA PHE A 123 -5.21 -1.73 -10.12
C PHE A 123 -3.76 -2.13 -10.43
N ILE A 124 -3.05 -1.27 -11.14
CA ILE A 124 -1.61 -1.44 -11.40
C ILE A 124 -0.85 -0.40 -10.58
N SER A 125 0.13 -0.86 -9.78
CA SER A 125 0.96 0.02 -8.95
C SER A 125 2.38 0.08 -9.49
N ILE A 126 2.88 1.29 -9.70
CA ILE A 126 4.24 1.61 -10.13
C ILE A 126 4.92 2.40 -9.02
N SER A 127 6.14 2.03 -8.66
CA SER A 127 6.98 2.85 -7.77
C SER A 127 7.93 3.69 -8.62
N ALA A 128 7.79 5.01 -8.59
CA ALA A 128 8.68 5.88 -9.36
C ALA A 128 10.15 5.83 -8.89
N VAL A 129 10.40 5.27 -7.69
CA VAL A 129 11.76 5.06 -7.16
C VAL A 129 12.44 3.86 -7.84
N LEU A 130 11.68 2.80 -8.15
CA LEU A 130 12.20 1.52 -8.62
C LEU A 130 11.94 1.28 -10.11
N SER A 131 11.03 2.05 -10.72
CA SER A 131 10.55 1.81 -12.08
C SER A 131 11.10 2.83 -13.07
N GLY A 132 11.23 2.40 -14.32
CA GLY A 132 11.68 3.23 -15.44
C GLY A 132 10.69 3.22 -16.61
N VAL A 133 11.19 3.57 -17.80
CA VAL A 133 10.40 3.63 -19.03
C VAL A 133 9.84 2.26 -19.44
N LYS A 134 10.56 1.18 -19.06
CA LYS A 134 10.13 -0.19 -19.38
C LYS A 134 8.83 -0.53 -18.67
N GLU A 135 8.77 -0.32 -17.36
CA GLU A 135 7.60 -0.60 -16.53
C GLU A 135 6.39 0.25 -16.92
N ILE A 136 6.63 1.51 -17.33
CA ILE A 136 5.58 2.37 -17.87
C ILE A 136 4.98 1.75 -19.16
N ARG A 137 5.83 1.26 -20.09
CA ARG A 137 5.36 0.61 -21.31
C ARG A 137 4.58 -0.67 -21.04
N GLU A 138 5.08 -1.53 -20.14
CA GLU A 138 4.39 -2.76 -19.73
C GLU A 138 3.02 -2.46 -19.13
N THR A 139 2.91 -1.41 -18.33
CA THR A 139 1.63 -0.93 -17.78
C THR A 139 0.68 -0.45 -18.88
N VAL A 140 1.18 0.25 -19.88
CA VAL A 140 0.38 0.70 -21.02
C VAL A 140 -0.17 -0.50 -21.79
N GLU A 141 0.66 -1.51 -22.08
CA GLU A 141 0.21 -2.69 -22.82
C GLU A 141 -0.82 -3.51 -22.02
N ALA A 142 -0.58 -3.75 -20.73
CA ALA A 142 -1.55 -4.42 -19.86
C ALA A 142 -2.91 -3.70 -19.81
N ALA A 143 -2.89 -2.36 -19.73
CA ALA A 143 -4.12 -1.57 -19.73
C ALA A 143 -4.85 -1.60 -21.10
N LYS A 144 -4.11 -1.64 -22.22
CA LYS A 144 -4.70 -1.80 -23.56
C LYS A 144 -5.37 -3.17 -23.73
N GLU A 145 -4.71 -4.23 -23.26
CA GLU A 145 -5.29 -5.59 -23.27
C GLU A 145 -6.58 -5.64 -22.46
N HIS A 146 -6.57 -5.04 -21.25
CA HIS A 146 -7.76 -4.96 -20.41
C HIS A 146 -8.88 -4.16 -21.10
N MET A 147 -8.59 -2.97 -21.60
CA MET A 147 -9.55 -2.13 -22.30
C MET A 147 -10.14 -2.84 -23.53
N ALA A 148 -9.33 -3.56 -24.31
CA ALA A 148 -9.80 -4.33 -25.46
C ALA A 148 -10.72 -5.48 -25.06
N ALA A 149 -10.51 -6.08 -23.90
CA ALA A 149 -11.28 -7.21 -23.40
C ALA A 149 -12.60 -6.80 -22.72
N THR A 150 -12.61 -5.69 -22.00
CA THR A 150 -13.72 -5.28 -21.10
C THR A 150 -14.39 -3.97 -21.50
N GLY A 151 -13.70 -3.08 -22.20
CA GLY A 151 -14.14 -1.71 -22.46
C GLY A 151 -13.94 -0.77 -21.27
N GLU A 152 -13.30 -1.23 -20.20
CA GLU A 152 -13.13 -0.47 -18.95
C GLU A 152 -11.69 0.03 -18.78
N PRO A 153 -11.50 1.22 -18.15
CA PRO A 153 -10.17 1.76 -17.90
C PRO A 153 -9.44 1.00 -16.78
N THR A 154 -8.14 1.21 -16.72
CA THR A 154 -7.29 0.68 -15.64
C THR A 154 -6.89 1.80 -14.68
N VAL A 155 -6.97 1.57 -13.38
CA VAL A 155 -6.40 2.47 -12.37
C VAL A 155 -4.89 2.26 -12.31
N VAL A 156 -4.13 3.28 -12.69
CA VAL A 156 -2.67 3.28 -12.61
C VAL A 156 -2.24 4.18 -11.46
N PHE A 157 -1.73 3.55 -10.41
CA PHE A 157 -1.20 4.23 -9.23
C PHE A 157 0.32 4.38 -9.35
N VAL A 158 0.81 5.62 -9.27
CA VAL A 158 2.23 5.94 -9.30
C VAL A 158 2.64 6.47 -7.93
N ASP A 159 3.35 5.64 -7.17
CA ASP A 159 3.89 6.03 -5.86
C ASP A 159 5.14 6.89 -6.03
N GLU A 160 5.24 7.96 -5.23
CA GLU A 160 6.32 8.96 -5.27
C GLU A 160 6.52 9.56 -6.68
N VAL A 161 5.41 9.98 -7.33
CA VAL A 161 5.40 10.46 -8.73
C VAL A 161 6.43 11.57 -9.01
N HIS A 162 6.81 12.36 -8.00
CA HIS A 162 7.84 13.39 -8.09
C HIS A 162 9.25 12.84 -8.41
N ARG A 163 9.48 11.54 -8.23
CA ARG A 163 10.74 10.87 -8.60
C ARG A 163 10.88 10.61 -10.10
N PHE A 164 9.78 10.60 -10.82
CA PHE A 164 9.82 10.54 -12.27
C PHE A 164 10.26 11.88 -12.87
N ASN A 165 11.16 11.83 -13.84
CA ASN A 165 11.50 13.02 -14.62
C ASN A 165 10.33 13.44 -15.52
N LYS A 166 10.39 14.65 -16.08
CA LYS A 166 9.31 15.23 -16.90
C LYS A 166 8.93 14.33 -18.08
N SER A 167 9.88 13.72 -18.77
CA SER A 167 9.60 12.83 -19.92
C SER A 167 8.87 11.54 -19.48
N GLN A 168 9.18 11.02 -18.30
CA GLN A 168 8.47 9.86 -17.74
C GLN A 168 7.04 10.25 -17.33
N GLN A 169 6.85 11.43 -16.74
CA GLN A 169 5.51 11.94 -16.42
C GLN A 169 4.70 12.21 -17.69
N ASP A 170 5.33 12.76 -18.75
CA ASP A 170 4.70 13.00 -20.06
C ASP A 170 4.23 11.70 -20.72
N ALA A 171 4.92 10.59 -20.48
CA ALA A 171 4.54 9.29 -21.07
C ALA A 171 3.13 8.82 -20.65
N PHE A 172 2.59 9.28 -19.54
CA PHE A 172 1.22 8.96 -19.11
C PHE A 172 0.14 9.81 -19.82
N LEU A 173 0.48 11.01 -20.29
CA LEU A 173 -0.49 11.99 -20.82
C LEU A 173 -1.41 11.46 -21.93
N PRO A 174 -0.90 10.82 -23.00
CA PRO A 174 -1.75 10.32 -24.07
C PRO A 174 -2.78 9.28 -23.58
N HIS A 175 -2.42 8.52 -22.55
CA HIS A 175 -3.24 7.45 -22.00
C HIS A 175 -4.28 7.95 -21.00
N VAL A 176 -3.96 9.03 -20.28
CA VAL A 176 -4.92 9.77 -19.44
C VAL A 176 -5.93 10.49 -20.33
N GLU A 177 -5.48 11.15 -21.39
CA GLU A 177 -6.33 11.88 -22.34
C GLU A 177 -7.28 10.96 -23.12
N SER A 178 -6.81 9.77 -23.48
CA SER A 178 -7.63 8.76 -24.19
C SER A 178 -8.61 8.02 -23.27
N GLY A 179 -8.52 8.20 -21.95
CA GLY A 179 -9.33 7.46 -20.99
C GLY A 179 -8.89 6.02 -20.76
N LEU A 180 -7.71 5.61 -21.27
CA LEU A 180 -7.14 4.30 -21.01
C LEU A 180 -6.79 4.12 -19.53
N PHE A 181 -6.30 5.20 -18.91
CA PHE A 181 -5.93 5.24 -17.49
C PHE A 181 -6.83 6.18 -16.69
N ILE A 182 -7.15 5.72 -15.46
CA ILE A 182 -7.45 6.60 -14.36
C ILE A 182 -6.13 6.74 -13.58
N PHE A 183 -5.47 7.88 -13.76
CA PHE A 183 -4.16 8.13 -13.17
C PHE A 183 -4.29 8.59 -11.73
N ILE A 184 -3.61 7.92 -10.80
CA ILE A 184 -3.51 8.34 -9.40
C ILE A 184 -2.04 8.48 -9.04
N GLY A 185 -1.55 9.72 -8.97
CA GLY A 185 -0.21 10.02 -8.49
C GLY A 185 -0.20 10.21 -6.98
N ALA A 186 0.74 9.61 -6.26
CA ALA A 186 0.99 9.90 -4.86
C ALA A 186 2.32 10.62 -4.69
N THR A 187 2.36 11.62 -3.82
CA THR A 187 3.58 12.38 -3.55
C THR A 187 3.59 12.93 -2.13
N THR A 188 4.79 13.06 -1.56
CA THR A 188 5.04 13.79 -0.32
C THR A 188 5.50 15.23 -0.58
N GLU A 189 5.93 15.53 -1.80
CA GLU A 189 6.40 16.84 -2.22
C GLU A 189 5.27 17.68 -2.82
N ASN A 190 5.43 19.01 -2.82
CA ASN A 190 4.41 19.91 -3.36
C ASN A 190 4.23 19.67 -4.87
N PRO A 191 3.05 19.20 -5.31
CA PRO A 191 2.81 18.83 -6.70
C PRO A 191 2.98 20.01 -7.67
N SER A 192 2.78 21.25 -7.23
CA SER A 192 2.92 22.43 -8.08
C SER A 192 4.36 22.64 -8.57
N PHE A 193 5.36 22.10 -7.88
CA PHE A 193 6.77 22.19 -8.27
C PHE A 193 7.29 20.92 -8.93
N GLU A 194 6.78 19.77 -8.53
CA GLU A 194 7.36 18.47 -8.85
C GLU A 194 6.58 17.71 -9.93
N VAL A 195 5.27 17.95 -10.04
CA VAL A 195 4.44 17.30 -11.06
C VAL A 195 4.28 18.26 -12.25
N ASN A 196 4.36 17.70 -13.45
CA ASN A 196 4.27 18.52 -14.63
C ASN A 196 2.85 19.11 -14.81
N ASN A 197 2.79 20.35 -15.32
CA ASN A 197 1.53 21.10 -15.45
C ASN A 197 0.50 20.41 -16.36
N ALA A 198 0.95 19.59 -17.31
CA ALA A 198 0.07 18.86 -18.20
C ALA A 198 -0.69 17.75 -17.48
N LEU A 199 -0.06 17.06 -16.52
CA LEU A 199 -0.74 16.12 -15.63
C LEU A 199 -1.65 16.84 -14.62
N LEU A 200 -1.17 17.94 -14.00
CA LEU A 200 -1.97 18.72 -13.07
C LEU A 200 -3.24 19.31 -13.69
N SER A 201 -3.22 19.65 -14.97
CA SER A 201 -4.42 20.15 -15.67
C SER A 201 -5.49 19.07 -15.94
N ARG A 202 -5.14 17.78 -15.75
CA ARG A 202 -6.00 16.62 -16.02
C ARG A 202 -6.31 15.80 -14.77
N ALA A 203 -5.75 16.16 -13.64
CA ALA A 203 -5.91 15.46 -12.38
C ALA A 203 -6.31 16.42 -11.26
N SER A 204 -7.30 16.04 -10.45
CA SER A 204 -7.67 16.79 -9.26
C SER A 204 -6.63 16.57 -8.15
N VAL A 205 -6.18 17.63 -7.50
CA VAL A 205 -5.24 17.52 -6.38
C VAL A 205 -6.02 17.42 -5.07
N TYR A 206 -5.77 16.35 -4.31
CA TYR A 206 -6.33 16.13 -2.99
C TYR A 206 -5.20 16.15 -1.95
N THR A 207 -5.30 17.07 -0.98
CA THR A 207 -4.32 17.18 0.10
C THR A 207 -4.75 16.31 1.26
N LEU A 208 -3.92 15.33 1.61
CA LEU A 208 -4.11 14.48 2.79
C LEU A 208 -3.33 15.08 3.97
N GLU A 209 -3.93 15.05 5.12
CA GLU A 209 -3.36 15.56 6.36
C GLU A 209 -2.80 14.42 7.21
N ALA A 210 -1.83 14.74 8.06
CA ALA A 210 -1.38 13.83 9.11
C ALA A 210 -2.55 13.51 10.04
N LEU A 211 -2.58 12.28 10.58
CA LEU A 211 -3.60 11.92 11.57
C LEU A 211 -3.43 12.77 12.82
N SER A 212 -4.53 13.26 13.36
CA SER A 212 -4.56 13.90 14.66
C SER A 212 -4.23 12.90 15.77
N GLU A 213 -3.90 13.38 16.96
CA GLU A 213 -3.61 12.52 18.10
C GLU A 213 -4.81 11.61 18.44
N ASP A 214 -6.03 12.13 18.39
CA ASP A 214 -7.24 11.36 18.63
C ASP A 214 -7.45 10.27 17.55
N GLU A 215 -7.21 10.59 16.29
CA GLU A 215 -7.29 9.62 15.18
C GLU A 215 -6.22 8.54 15.27
N VAL A 216 -5.02 8.88 15.73
CA VAL A 216 -3.95 7.91 16.01
C VAL A 216 -4.37 6.96 17.14
N LYS A 217 -4.95 7.48 18.22
CA LYS A 217 -5.48 6.67 19.33
C LYS A 217 -6.65 5.79 18.88
N GLU A 218 -7.56 6.31 18.06
CA GLU A 218 -8.65 5.54 17.45
C GLU A 218 -8.09 4.35 16.63
N LEU A 219 -7.06 4.59 15.81
CA LEU A 219 -6.40 3.53 15.04
C LEU A 219 -5.71 2.51 15.94
N LEU A 220 -5.04 2.96 17.01
CA LEU A 220 -4.40 2.10 18.00
C LEU A 220 -5.42 1.17 18.66
N HIS A 221 -6.54 1.71 19.12
CA HIS A 221 -7.62 0.94 19.74
C HIS A 221 -8.22 -0.07 18.76
N SER A 222 -8.53 0.35 17.54
CA SER A 222 -9.03 -0.55 16.48
C SER A 222 -8.07 -1.69 16.17
N ALA A 223 -6.76 -1.40 16.07
CA ALA A 223 -5.75 -2.41 15.80
C ALA A 223 -5.58 -3.38 16.97
N ARG A 224 -5.56 -2.88 18.19
CA ARG A 224 -5.50 -3.70 19.41
C ARG A 224 -6.69 -4.64 19.50
N GLU A 225 -7.91 -4.14 19.35
CA GLU A 225 -9.13 -4.95 19.45
C GLU A 225 -9.21 -6.04 18.37
N LYS A 226 -8.85 -5.71 17.13
CA LYS A 226 -8.92 -6.66 16.02
C LYS A 226 -7.82 -7.72 16.03
N VAL A 227 -6.64 -7.41 16.54
CA VAL A 227 -5.44 -8.24 16.37
C VAL A 227 -4.86 -8.74 17.69
N TYR A 228 -4.98 -7.96 18.75
CA TYR A 228 -4.41 -8.24 20.09
C TYR A 228 -5.46 -8.02 21.21
N PRO A 229 -6.63 -8.72 21.19
CA PRO A 229 -7.75 -8.41 22.09
C PRO A 229 -7.39 -8.59 23.58
N ASP A 230 -6.46 -9.48 23.89
CA ASP A 230 -6.03 -9.76 25.27
C ASP A 230 -4.94 -8.80 25.76
N LEU A 231 -4.41 -7.94 24.89
CA LEU A 231 -3.34 -7.01 25.22
C LEU A 231 -3.93 -5.71 25.78
N LYS A 232 -3.49 -5.30 26.96
CA LYS A 232 -3.80 -4.01 27.56
C LYS A 232 -2.70 -3.00 27.24
N ILE A 233 -3.09 -1.75 27.05
CA ILE A 233 -2.17 -0.63 26.86
C ILE A 233 -2.56 0.42 27.90
N THR A 234 -1.57 0.92 28.66
CA THR A 234 -1.87 1.97 29.65
C THR A 234 -2.08 3.32 28.96
N PRO A 235 -2.83 4.26 29.58
CA PRO A 235 -3.05 5.60 29.00
C PRO A 235 -1.75 6.34 28.65
N GLU A 236 -0.72 6.21 29.51
CA GLU A 236 0.59 6.83 29.29
C GLU A 236 1.33 6.19 28.10
N ALA A 237 1.10 4.90 27.85
CA ALA A 237 1.63 4.22 26.67
C ALA A 237 0.86 4.63 25.40
N GLU A 238 -0.45 4.85 25.48
CA GLU A 238 -1.25 5.36 24.35
C GLU A 238 -0.76 6.75 23.91
N ASP A 239 -0.54 7.66 24.86
CA ASP A 239 0.03 8.98 24.59
C ASP A 239 1.41 8.88 23.93
N LEU A 240 2.23 7.94 24.42
CA LEU A 240 3.56 7.71 23.83
C LEU A 240 3.46 7.12 22.41
N TYR A 241 2.53 6.20 22.13
CA TYR A 241 2.28 5.72 20.76
C TYR A 241 1.88 6.87 19.83
N ALA A 242 0.99 7.75 20.29
CA ALA A 242 0.54 8.89 19.51
C ALA A 242 1.71 9.85 19.18
N ALA A 243 2.53 10.16 20.17
CA ALA A 243 3.73 10.97 20.00
C ALA A 243 4.76 10.33 19.05
N LEU A 244 4.97 9.01 19.14
CA LEU A 244 5.89 8.27 18.27
C LEU A 244 5.39 8.18 16.83
N ALA A 245 4.08 8.07 16.64
CA ALA A 245 3.47 8.00 15.32
C ALA A 245 3.61 9.32 14.56
N ASP A 246 3.51 10.46 15.23
CA ASP A 246 3.57 11.81 14.63
C ASP A 246 2.63 11.92 13.41
N GLY A 247 1.41 11.38 13.53
CA GLY A 247 0.39 11.37 12.48
C GLY A 247 0.57 10.34 11.36
N ASP A 248 1.58 9.45 11.45
CA ASP A 248 1.85 8.39 10.48
C ASP A 248 1.25 7.04 10.97
N ALA A 249 0.17 6.59 10.31
CA ALA A 249 -0.51 5.32 10.63
C ALA A 249 0.42 4.10 10.49
N ARG A 250 1.33 4.09 9.51
CA ARG A 250 2.26 2.97 9.30
C ARG A 250 3.25 2.88 10.44
N ARG A 251 3.76 4.03 10.91
CA ARG A 251 4.68 4.10 12.05
C ARG A 251 4.00 3.63 13.33
N LEU A 252 2.75 4.04 13.59
CA LEU A 252 1.96 3.57 14.71
C LEU A 252 1.82 2.03 14.70
N LEU A 253 1.33 1.50 13.57
CA LEU A 253 1.06 0.06 13.47
C LEU A 253 2.33 -0.79 13.56
N ASN A 254 3.45 -0.31 13.01
CA ASN A 254 4.75 -0.97 13.17
C ASN A 254 5.21 -0.95 14.63
N ALA A 255 5.06 0.18 15.33
CA ALA A 255 5.41 0.27 16.76
C ALA A 255 4.55 -0.67 17.61
N LEU A 256 3.24 -0.76 17.32
CA LEU A 256 2.34 -1.69 18.00
C LEU A 256 2.72 -3.15 17.72
N GLU A 257 3.00 -3.51 16.47
CA GLU A 257 3.39 -4.87 16.08
C GLU A 257 4.64 -5.33 16.84
N VAL A 258 5.71 -4.53 16.79
CA VAL A 258 6.98 -4.83 17.46
C VAL A 258 6.80 -4.96 18.98
N SER A 259 6.10 -4.02 19.60
CA SER A 259 5.91 -4.05 21.06
C SER A 259 4.99 -5.19 21.52
N ALA A 260 3.95 -5.52 20.73
CA ALA A 260 3.07 -6.64 21.01
C ALA A 260 3.79 -8.00 20.89
N GLU A 261 4.65 -8.17 19.88
CA GLU A 261 5.49 -9.37 19.73
C GLU A 261 6.46 -9.52 20.89
N MET A 262 7.10 -8.42 21.32
CA MET A 262 7.99 -8.42 22.48
C MET A 262 7.25 -8.72 23.80
N ALA A 263 6.04 -8.19 23.98
CA ALA A 263 5.19 -8.49 25.13
C ALA A 263 4.80 -9.97 25.15
N SER A 264 4.38 -10.51 24.01
CA SER A 264 4.05 -11.93 23.85
C SER A 264 5.24 -12.84 24.17
N ALA A 265 6.43 -12.53 23.67
CA ALA A 265 7.65 -13.29 23.96
C ALA A 265 8.03 -13.28 25.44
N ARG A 266 7.59 -12.27 26.20
CA ARG A 266 7.81 -12.14 27.65
C ARG A 266 6.60 -12.55 28.49
N HIS A 267 5.54 -13.08 27.87
CA HIS A 267 4.29 -13.45 28.52
C HIS A 267 3.63 -12.30 29.30
N LEU A 268 3.76 -11.07 28.77
CA LEU A 268 3.13 -9.88 29.35
C LEU A 268 1.77 -9.66 28.68
N SER A 269 0.77 -9.33 29.49
CA SER A 269 -0.60 -8.97 29.02
C SER A 269 -0.84 -7.46 28.96
N GLU A 270 0.16 -6.66 29.33
CA GLU A 270 0.05 -5.20 29.38
C GLU A 270 1.33 -4.54 28.88
N ILE A 271 1.16 -3.44 28.13
CA ILE A 271 2.22 -2.55 27.67
C ILE A 271 2.07 -1.22 28.42
N ASP A 272 3.07 -0.90 29.23
CA ASP A 272 3.24 0.41 29.83
C ASP A 272 4.23 1.29 29.04
N ALA A 273 4.33 2.57 29.39
CA ALA A 273 5.21 3.51 28.71
C ALA A 273 6.69 3.12 28.79
N ASP A 274 7.13 2.53 29.91
CA ASP A 274 8.53 2.12 30.11
C ASP A 274 8.88 0.90 29.25
N PHE A 275 7.98 -0.06 29.17
CA PHE A 275 8.13 -1.21 28.27
C PHE A 275 8.15 -0.75 26.81
N LEU A 276 7.25 0.14 26.43
CA LEU A 276 7.19 0.69 25.07
C LEU A 276 8.49 1.40 24.69
N ARG A 277 9.03 2.27 25.56
CA ARG A 277 10.33 2.91 25.36
C ARG A 277 11.47 1.92 25.16
N LYS A 278 11.46 0.79 25.84
CA LYS A 278 12.48 -0.27 25.72
C LYS A 278 12.29 -1.10 24.44
N SER A 279 11.06 -1.24 23.97
CA SER A 279 10.70 -2.05 22.80
C SER A 279 11.04 -1.38 21.48
N ILE A 280 11.03 -0.05 21.42
CA ILE A 280 11.25 0.70 20.19
C ILE A 280 12.73 1.08 20.06
N PRO A 281 13.37 0.82 18.88
CA PRO A 281 14.75 1.19 18.62
C PRO A 281 15.01 2.69 18.81
N ALA A 282 16.18 3.06 19.33
CA ALA A 282 16.58 4.45 19.58
C ALA A 282 16.55 5.35 18.33
N THR A 283 16.67 4.77 17.14
CA THR A 283 16.56 5.48 15.86
C THR A 283 15.14 5.97 15.55
N GLN A 284 14.11 5.29 16.07
CA GLN A 284 12.72 5.72 15.94
C GLN A 284 12.31 6.73 17.02
N ARG A 285 13.08 6.84 18.10
CA ARG A 285 12.85 7.79 19.20
C ARG A 285 13.28 9.23 18.88
N ARG A 286 13.99 9.47 17.77
CA ARG A 286 14.56 10.79 17.41
C ARG A 286 13.53 11.87 17.07
N PHE A 287 12.23 11.56 17.13
CA PHE A 287 11.14 12.51 16.84
C PHE A 287 10.38 12.98 18.08
N ASP A 288 10.94 12.78 19.27
CA ASP A 288 10.39 13.37 20.49
C ASP A 288 10.64 14.88 20.50
N LYS A 289 9.72 15.64 19.91
CA LYS A 289 9.77 17.13 19.85
C LYS A 289 9.63 17.81 21.21
N GLY A 290 9.47 17.08 22.29
CA GLY A 290 9.28 17.61 23.64
C GLY A 290 10.07 16.87 24.72
N GLY A 291 10.87 15.85 24.38
CA GLY A 291 11.59 15.05 25.34
C GLY A 291 12.99 15.58 25.69
N ASP A 292 13.58 15.04 26.76
CA ASP A 292 14.88 15.40 27.31
C ASP A 292 16.03 15.43 26.29
N PHE A 293 15.88 14.68 25.17
CA PHE A 293 16.88 14.61 24.10
C PHE A 293 17.01 15.92 23.28
N PHE A 294 15.92 16.68 23.13
CA PHE A 294 15.95 17.98 22.44
C PHE A 294 16.69 19.00 23.28
N TYR A 295 16.48 18.99 24.59
CA TYR A 295 17.18 19.86 25.52
C TYR A 295 18.67 19.50 25.68
N ASP A 296 19.01 18.21 25.62
CA ASP A 296 20.41 17.74 25.69
C ASP A 296 21.21 18.13 24.45
N GLN A 297 20.61 18.11 23.26
CA GLN A 297 21.28 18.54 22.01
C GLN A 297 21.47 20.06 21.97
N ILE A 298 20.49 20.84 22.39
CA ILE A 298 20.64 22.33 22.50
C ILE A 298 21.67 22.67 23.56
N SER A 299 21.69 21.98 24.69
CA SER A 299 22.68 22.19 25.77
C SER A 299 24.10 21.83 25.33
N ALA A 300 24.26 20.83 24.45
CA ALA A 300 25.56 20.45 23.87
C ALA A 300 26.09 21.46 22.83
N LEU A 301 25.20 22.21 22.17
CA LEU A 301 25.55 23.23 21.17
C LEU A 301 25.92 24.58 21.82
N HIS A 302 25.62 24.78 23.10
CA HIS A 302 25.92 26.00 23.87
C HIS A 302 27.17 25.88 24.76
N LYS A 303 27.89 24.76 24.71
CA LYS A 303 29.22 24.55 25.31
C LYS A 303 30.32 24.61 24.25
#